data_809a50be8eae18173ab44540abb98378
#
_entry.id   809a50be8eae18173ab44540abb98378
#
_cell.length_a   1.000
_cell.length_b   1.000
_cell.length_c   1.000
_cell.angle_alpha   90.00
_cell.angle_beta   90.00
_cell.angle_gamma   90.00
#
_symmetry.space_group_name_H-M   'P 1'
#
loop_
_entity.id
_entity.type
_entity.pdbx_description
1 polymer ?
#
loop_
_entity_poly.entity_id
_entity_poly.type
_entity_poly.pdbx_seq_one_letter_code
_entity_poly.pdbx_strand_id
1 'polypeptide(L)'
;MTRPGAGRWLLLRYLQVALLVRLACEGARVALVVLAVDRTGSAGFGGALVAALLVPGVVAAPPAGALADRVRRRRLFHAGCLVCYGAGLVVVAGAAGRAPAGVVLAVAGAAGCCTPLLTGGLTSLLGDLVPAAARGRAFSLDAVSYNLAGIAGPALASALAATTDSGLALAALGAAAVLGGLLVLALPLRPRSGGGRALRPADLGAAAALLLRDPPLRSLTWASAAGQAGTGALPVVCVLLADRYATPWAAGGLMTAMALGSLAGSLVYAWRPWGVRRPERTVAVMLLATGVPLAAVPAAPGVALAFGCFALAGCCTGPLFAALLAGRDRYAPEAARTQVFTLGASLKSTFAAGGAALAGVCQTAGPVRLVLAVAACQALAAALGTVLLRGPAARSRAVPLSGPASRSPDG
;
A
#
# COMPACT_ATOMS: atom_id res chain seq x y z
N MET A 1 0.91 33.77 0.77
CA MET A 1 -0.36 33.44 1.46
C MET A 1 -1.23 32.61 0.50
N THR A 2 -1.27 31.29 0.65
CA THR A 2 -2.13 30.42 -0.16
C THR A 2 -3.56 30.49 0.35
N ARG A 3 -4.54 30.77 -0.52
CA ARG A 3 -5.97 30.81 -0.20
C ARG A 3 -6.37 29.54 0.55
N PRO A 4 -7.13 29.59 1.66
CA PRO A 4 -7.47 28.44 2.48
C PRO A 4 -8.22 27.31 1.73
N GLY A 5 -8.83 27.60 0.57
CA GLY A 5 -9.48 26.63 -0.30
C GLY A 5 -8.54 25.84 -1.23
N ALA A 6 -7.37 26.38 -1.57
CA ALA A 6 -6.50 25.76 -2.58
C ALA A 6 -5.95 24.38 -2.16
N GLY A 7 -5.58 24.21 -0.90
CA GLY A 7 -5.07 22.93 -0.39
C GLY A 7 -6.12 21.82 -0.37
N ARG A 8 -7.39 22.15 -0.12
CA ARG A 8 -8.50 21.20 -0.12
C ARG A 8 -8.78 20.66 -1.53
N TRP A 9 -8.78 21.53 -2.53
CA TRP A 9 -8.96 21.14 -3.92
C TRP A 9 -7.82 20.26 -4.45
N LEU A 10 -6.59 20.56 -4.08
CA LEU A 10 -5.43 19.75 -4.46
C LEU A 10 -5.50 18.36 -3.84
N LEU A 11 -5.89 18.25 -2.58
CA LEU A 11 -6.08 16.97 -1.91
C LEU A 11 -7.19 16.15 -2.58
N LEU A 12 -8.32 16.76 -2.92
CA LEU A 12 -9.41 16.08 -3.61
C LEU A 12 -8.99 15.57 -4.99
N ARG A 13 -8.29 16.38 -5.78
CA ARG A 13 -7.73 15.94 -7.08
C ARG A 13 -6.75 14.79 -6.92
N TYR A 14 -5.87 14.86 -5.93
CA TYR A 14 -4.97 13.76 -5.63
C TYR A 14 -5.73 12.48 -5.26
N LEU A 15 -6.75 12.57 -4.40
CA LEU A 15 -7.55 11.42 -3.98
C LEU A 15 -8.34 10.80 -5.14
N GLN A 16 -8.83 11.60 -6.09
CA GLN A 16 -9.45 11.12 -7.31
C GLN A 16 -8.46 10.28 -8.15
N VAL A 17 -7.25 10.82 -8.38
CA VAL A 17 -6.16 10.08 -9.07
C VAL A 17 -5.84 8.80 -8.31
N ALA A 18 -5.61 8.88 -7.00
CA ALA A 18 -5.24 7.76 -6.17
C ALA A 18 -6.30 6.66 -6.19
N LEU A 19 -7.58 7.03 -6.10
CA LEU A 19 -8.68 6.08 -6.12
C LEU A 19 -8.80 5.37 -7.47
N LEU A 20 -8.78 6.09 -8.59
CA LEU A 20 -8.84 5.51 -9.94
C LEU A 20 -7.73 4.50 -10.19
N VAL A 21 -6.51 4.90 -9.85
CA VAL A 21 -5.32 4.07 -10.05
C VAL A 21 -5.34 2.83 -9.15
N ARG A 22 -5.74 2.97 -7.90
CA ARG A 22 -5.81 1.86 -6.95
C ARG A 22 -6.95 0.90 -7.25
N LEU A 23 -8.11 1.40 -7.68
CA LEU A 23 -9.20 0.56 -8.19
C LEU A 23 -8.73 -0.29 -9.36
N ALA A 24 -7.99 0.32 -10.30
CA ALA A 24 -7.39 -0.40 -11.41
C ALA A 24 -6.39 -1.47 -10.93
N CYS A 25 -5.51 -1.16 -9.96
CA CYS A 25 -4.53 -2.11 -9.43
C CYS A 25 -5.17 -3.30 -8.70
N GLU A 26 -6.12 -3.03 -7.81
CA GLU A 26 -6.76 -4.08 -7.02
C GLU A 26 -7.76 -4.89 -7.86
N GLY A 27 -8.53 -4.23 -8.74
CA GLY A 27 -9.46 -4.89 -9.64
C GLY A 27 -8.77 -5.74 -10.71
N ALA A 28 -7.62 -5.30 -11.24
CA ALA A 28 -6.89 -6.03 -12.26
C ALA A 28 -6.49 -7.45 -11.82
N ARG A 29 -6.20 -7.67 -10.53
CA ARG A 29 -5.84 -9.00 -10.01
C ARG A 29 -6.97 -10.01 -10.21
N VAL A 30 -8.20 -9.59 -9.99
CA VAL A 30 -9.39 -10.43 -10.20
C VAL A 30 -9.72 -10.51 -11.67
N ALA A 31 -9.76 -9.38 -12.38
CA ALA A 31 -10.11 -9.33 -13.79
C ALA A 31 -9.18 -10.18 -14.67
N LEU A 32 -7.86 -10.25 -14.34
CA LEU A 32 -6.91 -11.09 -15.06
C LEU A 32 -7.22 -12.58 -14.92
N VAL A 33 -7.60 -13.03 -13.72
CA VAL A 33 -7.96 -14.44 -13.48
C VAL A 33 -9.25 -14.78 -14.24
N VAL A 34 -10.27 -13.92 -14.11
CA VAL A 34 -11.56 -14.12 -14.81
C VAL A 34 -11.33 -14.15 -16.32
N LEU A 35 -10.58 -13.19 -16.87
CA LEU A 35 -10.26 -13.14 -18.29
C LEU A 35 -9.53 -14.41 -18.77
N ALA A 36 -8.55 -14.90 -18.01
CA ALA A 36 -7.82 -16.11 -18.38
C ALA A 36 -8.72 -17.33 -18.39
N VAL A 37 -9.59 -17.48 -17.38
CA VAL A 37 -10.55 -18.59 -17.35
C VAL A 37 -11.51 -18.51 -18.54
N ASP A 38 -12.08 -17.34 -18.81
CA ASP A 38 -13.03 -17.15 -19.92
C ASP A 38 -12.40 -17.38 -21.29
N ARG A 39 -11.16 -16.92 -21.49
CA ARG A 39 -10.52 -16.97 -22.81
C ARG A 39 -9.71 -18.24 -23.08
N THR A 40 -9.22 -18.89 -22.04
CA THR A 40 -8.30 -20.03 -22.18
C THR A 40 -8.71 -21.28 -21.38
N GLY A 41 -9.77 -21.19 -20.57
CA GLY A 41 -10.20 -22.26 -19.65
C GLY A 41 -9.21 -22.51 -18.50
N SER A 42 -8.13 -21.70 -18.35
CA SER A 42 -7.03 -21.99 -17.44
C SER A 42 -6.92 -20.97 -16.29
N ALA A 43 -7.32 -21.39 -15.10
CA ALA A 43 -7.07 -20.62 -13.87
C ALA A 43 -5.55 -20.49 -13.57
N GLY A 44 -4.75 -21.49 -13.95
CA GLY A 44 -3.30 -21.46 -13.82
C GLY A 44 -2.66 -20.34 -14.65
N PHE A 45 -3.15 -20.10 -15.87
CA PHE A 45 -2.72 -18.96 -16.69
C PHE A 45 -3.13 -17.62 -16.03
N GLY A 46 -4.32 -17.56 -15.43
CA GLY A 46 -4.76 -16.40 -14.64
C GLY A 46 -3.80 -16.10 -13.47
N GLY A 47 -3.42 -17.11 -12.72
CA GLY A 47 -2.41 -16.98 -11.66
C GLY A 47 -1.05 -16.51 -12.18
N ALA A 48 -0.62 -17.03 -13.35
CA ALA A 48 0.61 -16.59 -14.00
C ALA A 48 0.55 -15.13 -14.44
N LEU A 49 -0.58 -14.63 -14.96
CA LEU A 49 -0.78 -13.23 -15.32
C LEU A 49 -0.73 -12.31 -14.09
N VAL A 50 -1.35 -12.71 -12.98
CA VAL A 50 -1.26 -11.96 -11.72
C VAL A 50 0.17 -11.94 -11.19
N ALA A 51 0.87 -13.07 -11.24
CA ALA A 51 2.28 -13.13 -10.85
C ALA A 51 3.16 -12.25 -11.75
N ALA A 52 2.95 -12.31 -13.08
CA ALA A 52 3.64 -11.43 -14.02
C ALA A 52 3.37 -9.95 -13.76
N LEU A 53 2.17 -9.58 -13.30
CA LEU A 53 1.86 -8.20 -12.94
C LEU A 53 2.51 -7.76 -11.61
N LEU A 54 2.68 -8.66 -10.64
CA LEU A 54 3.12 -8.29 -9.29
C LEU A 54 4.63 -8.46 -9.07
N VAL A 55 5.22 -9.57 -9.54
CA VAL A 55 6.62 -9.94 -9.24
C VAL A 55 7.63 -8.94 -9.81
N PRO A 56 7.51 -8.50 -11.09
CA PRO A 56 8.45 -7.51 -11.63
C PRO A 56 8.41 -6.18 -10.88
N GLY A 57 7.26 -5.81 -10.32
CA GLY A 57 7.11 -4.61 -9.50
C GLY A 57 7.97 -4.62 -8.24
N VAL A 58 8.16 -5.79 -7.61
CA VAL A 58 9.04 -5.92 -6.44
C VAL A 58 10.48 -5.61 -6.81
N VAL A 59 10.94 -6.16 -7.92
CA VAL A 59 12.32 -5.94 -8.43
C VAL A 59 12.49 -4.51 -8.96
N ALA A 60 11.46 -3.97 -9.60
CA ALA A 60 11.48 -2.61 -10.15
C ALA A 60 11.37 -1.51 -9.06
N ALA A 61 10.95 -1.82 -7.84
CA ALA A 61 10.71 -0.80 -6.81
C ALA A 61 11.93 0.06 -6.48
N PRO A 62 13.15 -0.49 -6.25
CA PRO A 62 14.34 0.33 -6.01
C PRO A 62 14.68 1.28 -7.16
N PRO A 63 14.84 0.79 -8.42
CA PRO A 63 15.19 1.67 -9.54
C PRO A 63 14.06 2.65 -9.90
N ALA A 64 12.80 2.23 -9.88
CA ALA A 64 11.67 3.10 -10.19
C ALA A 64 11.55 4.25 -9.18
N GLY A 65 11.69 3.97 -7.89
CA GLY A 65 11.70 4.98 -6.84
C GLY A 65 12.87 5.95 -6.96
N ALA A 66 14.09 5.42 -7.16
CA ALA A 66 15.29 6.23 -7.33
C ALA A 66 15.22 7.13 -8.58
N LEU A 67 14.64 6.61 -9.67
CA LEU A 67 14.42 7.38 -10.90
C LEU A 67 13.37 8.48 -10.66
N ALA A 68 12.26 8.15 -10.00
CA ALA A 68 11.20 9.11 -9.66
C ALA A 68 11.71 10.27 -8.80
N ASP A 69 12.66 10.01 -7.90
CA ASP A 69 13.26 11.03 -7.05
C ASP A 69 14.22 11.98 -7.80
N ARG A 70 14.69 11.59 -8.99
CA ARG A 70 15.67 12.35 -9.79
C ARG A 70 15.12 13.03 -11.01
N VAL A 71 14.00 12.53 -11.53
CA VAL A 71 13.39 13.12 -12.73
C VAL A 71 12.93 14.53 -12.43
N ARG A 72 13.39 15.48 -13.27
CA ARG A 72 13.01 16.90 -13.18
C ARG A 72 11.52 17.11 -13.43
N ARG A 73 10.95 16.42 -14.43
CA ARG A 73 9.53 16.51 -14.81
C ARG A 73 8.70 15.40 -14.17
N ARG A 74 8.58 15.43 -12.84
CA ARG A 74 7.90 14.40 -12.05
C ARG A 74 6.48 14.10 -12.54
N ARG A 75 5.72 15.10 -12.95
CA ARG A 75 4.35 14.94 -13.49
C ARG A 75 4.33 14.01 -14.69
N LEU A 76 5.20 14.28 -15.68
CA LEU A 76 5.27 13.48 -16.90
C LEU A 76 5.73 12.05 -16.60
N PHE A 77 6.68 11.89 -15.69
CA PHE A 77 7.17 10.57 -15.30
C PHE A 77 6.10 9.72 -14.64
N HIS A 78 5.41 10.24 -13.60
CA HIS A 78 4.32 9.51 -12.96
C HIS A 78 3.17 9.27 -13.94
N ALA A 79 2.76 10.28 -14.72
CA ALA A 79 1.72 10.11 -15.74
C ALA A 79 2.09 9.02 -16.75
N GLY A 80 3.32 9.01 -17.25
CA GLY A 80 3.82 7.99 -18.17
C GLY A 80 3.73 6.59 -17.58
N CYS A 81 4.15 6.40 -16.32
CA CYS A 81 4.06 5.09 -15.66
C CYS A 81 2.61 4.63 -15.44
N LEU A 82 1.70 5.52 -15.07
CA LEU A 82 0.28 5.21 -14.90
C LEU A 82 -0.37 4.86 -16.23
N VAL A 83 -0.06 5.61 -17.27
CA VAL A 83 -0.54 5.35 -18.65
C VAL A 83 0.03 4.04 -19.19
N CYS A 84 1.32 3.77 -19.00
CA CYS A 84 1.97 2.51 -19.36
C CYS A 84 1.29 1.31 -18.69
N TYR A 85 1.02 1.41 -17.39
CA TYR A 85 0.30 0.38 -16.65
C TYR A 85 -1.09 0.13 -17.23
N GLY A 86 -1.89 1.20 -17.39
CA GLY A 86 -3.25 1.11 -17.90
C GLY A 86 -3.30 0.61 -19.34
N ALA A 87 -2.42 1.11 -20.22
CA ALA A 87 -2.30 0.63 -21.59
C ALA A 87 -1.89 -0.84 -21.66
N GLY A 88 -0.97 -1.28 -20.79
CA GLY A 88 -0.62 -2.70 -20.66
C GLY A 88 -1.81 -3.57 -20.32
N LEU A 89 -2.68 -3.15 -19.38
CA LEU A 89 -3.91 -3.88 -19.06
C LEU A 89 -4.87 -3.95 -20.25
N VAL A 90 -5.03 -2.86 -21.00
CA VAL A 90 -5.87 -2.83 -22.23
C VAL A 90 -5.31 -3.77 -23.30
N VAL A 91 -3.99 -3.79 -23.49
CA VAL A 91 -3.34 -4.72 -24.43
C VAL A 91 -3.54 -6.16 -23.99
N VAL A 92 -3.36 -6.48 -22.70
CA VAL A 92 -3.62 -7.83 -22.15
C VAL A 92 -5.08 -8.23 -22.38
N ALA A 93 -6.04 -7.31 -22.15
CA ALA A 93 -7.47 -7.55 -22.37
C ALA A 93 -7.78 -7.97 -23.83
N GLY A 94 -7.12 -7.34 -24.80
CA GLY A 94 -7.29 -7.68 -26.23
C GLY A 94 -6.50 -8.90 -26.69
N ALA A 95 -5.34 -9.17 -26.09
CA ALA A 95 -4.39 -10.19 -26.51
C ALA A 95 -4.62 -11.58 -25.86
N ALA A 96 -5.21 -11.63 -24.66
CA ALA A 96 -5.44 -12.90 -23.96
C ALA A 96 -6.34 -13.83 -24.78
N GLY A 97 -5.90 -15.07 -24.96
CA GLY A 97 -6.55 -16.07 -25.78
C GLY A 97 -6.39 -15.88 -27.30
N ARG A 98 -5.73 -14.82 -27.77
CA ARG A 98 -5.48 -14.53 -29.20
C ARG A 98 -4.00 -14.50 -29.56
N ALA A 99 -3.14 -14.09 -28.62
CA ALA A 99 -1.70 -14.02 -28.79
C ALA A 99 -1.02 -15.15 -27.98
N PRO A 100 0.24 -15.51 -28.32
CA PRO A 100 1.03 -16.47 -27.54
C PRO A 100 1.10 -16.07 -26.06
N ALA A 101 0.93 -17.03 -25.15
CA ALA A 101 0.90 -16.79 -23.70
C ALA A 101 2.14 -16.01 -23.21
N GLY A 102 3.34 -16.31 -23.74
CA GLY A 102 4.57 -15.61 -23.39
C GLY A 102 4.53 -14.12 -23.70
N VAL A 103 3.89 -13.71 -24.80
CA VAL A 103 3.74 -12.28 -25.16
C VAL A 103 2.80 -11.60 -24.17
N VAL A 104 1.66 -12.21 -23.84
CA VAL A 104 0.69 -11.67 -22.88
C VAL A 104 1.31 -11.51 -21.50
N LEU A 105 2.07 -12.52 -21.04
CA LEU A 105 2.82 -12.47 -19.78
C LEU A 105 3.90 -11.37 -19.79
N ALA A 106 4.61 -11.19 -20.90
CA ALA A 106 5.62 -10.14 -21.03
C ALA A 106 5.01 -8.75 -20.95
N VAL A 107 3.85 -8.52 -21.59
CA VAL A 107 3.10 -7.25 -21.50
C VAL A 107 2.61 -7.00 -20.07
N ALA A 108 2.04 -8.03 -19.41
CA ALA A 108 1.64 -7.94 -18.01
C ALA A 108 2.84 -7.61 -17.09
N GLY A 109 4.00 -8.23 -17.34
CA GLY A 109 5.23 -7.99 -16.60
C GLY A 109 5.78 -6.57 -16.78
N ALA A 110 5.77 -6.08 -18.02
CA ALA A 110 6.16 -4.70 -18.31
C ALA A 110 5.26 -3.68 -17.61
N ALA A 111 3.93 -3.89 -17.63
CA ALA A 111 2.99 -3.10 -16.85
C ALA A 111 3.28 -3.21 -15.34
N GLY A 112 3.59 -4.41 -14.87
CA GLY A 112 3.93 -4.71 -13.48
C GLY A 112 5.12 -3.90 -12.95
N CYS A 113 6.13 -3.61 -13.78
CA CYS A 113 7.26 -2.76 -13.41
C CYS A 113 6.85 -1.34 -12.98
N CYS A 114 5.69 -0.86 -13.43
CA CYS A 114 5.16 0.44 -13.04
C CYS A 114 4.45 0.42 -11.67
N THR A 115 4.02 -0.74 -11.17
CA THR A 115 3.22 -0.90 -9.94
C THR A 115 3.77 -0.15 -8.71
N PRO A 116 5.10 -0.12 -8.43
CA PRO A 116 5.62 0.63 -7.29
C PRO A 116 5.31 2.12 -7.32
N LEU A 117 5.21 2.69 -8.53
CA LEU A 117 4.91 4.11 -8.71
C LEU A 117 3.41 4.41 -8.59
N LEU A 118 2.56 3.44 -8.90
CA LEU A 118 1.11 3.53 -8.73
C LEU A 118 0.71 3.50 -7.24
N THR A 119 1.49 2.81 -6.43
CA THR A 119 1.26 2.66 -4.99
C THR A 119 2.12 3.66 -4.19
N GLY A 120 3.29 3.25 -3.74
CA GLY A 120 4.18 4.07 -2.91
C GLY A 120 4.63 5.36 -3.59
N GLY A 121 4.91 5.32 -4.91
CA GLY A 121 5.33 6.50 -5.66
C GLY A 121 4.27 7.60 -5.67
N LEU A 122 3.00 7.26 -5.93
CA LEU A 122 1.89 8.22 -5.90
C LEU A 122 1.70 8.80 -4.50
N THR A 123 1.69 7.95 -3.46
CA THR A 123 1.60 8.40 -2.06
C THR A 123 2.72 9.37 -1.68
N SER A 124 3.94 9.18 -2.22
CA SER A 124 5.09 10.07 -1.93
C SER A 124 4.89 11.52 -2.40
N LEU A 125 3.98 11.74 -3.38
CA LEU A 125 3.66 13.08 -3.88
C LEU A 125 2.84 13.90 -2.89
N LEU A 126 2.12 13.22 -1.99
CA LEU A 126 1.17 13.86 -1.07
C LEU A 126 1.85 14.86 -0.14
N GLY A 127 3.06 14.54 0.33
CA GLY A 127 3.85 15.42 1.20
C GLY A 127 4.21 16.77 0.54
N ASP A 128 4.27 16.82 -0.80
CA ASP A 128 4.57 18.05 -1.56
C ASP A 128 3.29 18.85 -1.89
N LEU A 129 2.12 18.19 -1.88
CA LEU A 129 0.84 18.80 -2.26
C LEU A 129 0.11 19.48 -1.10
N VAL A 130 0.40 19.06 0.15
CA VAL A 130 -0.31 19.55 1.33
C VAL A 130 0.64 20.20 2.35
N PRO A 131 0.18 21.26 3.06
CA PRO A 131 0.94 21.87 4.15
C PRO A 131 1.22 20.87 5.28
N ALA A 132 2.33 21.06 6.01
CA ALA A 132 2.75 20.17 7.09
C ALA A 132 1.65 19.89 8.14
N ALA A 133 0.87 20.93 8.50
CA ALA A 133 -0.24 20.82 9.45
C ALA A 133 -1.38 19.90 8.96
N ALA A 134 -1.57 19.75 7.64
CA ALA A 134 -2.63 18.94 7.05
C ALA A 134 -2.17 17.51 6.68
N ARG A 135 -0.87 17.18 6.77
CA ARG A 135 -0.31 15.90 6.32
C ARG A 135 -0.91 14.68 7.01
N GLY A 136 -1.13 14.75 8.33
CA GLY A 136 -1.74 13.65 9.07
C GLY A 136 -3.11 13.26 8.50
N ARG A 137 -3.99 14.25 8.27
CA ARG A 137 -5.29 14.04 7.65
C ARG A 137 -5.17 13.54 6.20
N ALA A 138 -4.23 14.10 5.44
CA ALA A 138 -4.04 13.74 4.04
C ALA A 138 -3.60 12.27 3.89
N PHE A 139 -2.65 11.79 4.70
CA PHE A 139 -2.22 10.39 4.69
C PHE A 139 -3.30 9.44 5.22
N SER A 140 -4.16 9.91 6.13
CA SER A 140 -5.33 9.12 6.56
C SER A 140 -6.34 8.95 5.44
N LEU A 141 -6.65 10.01 4.69
CA LEU A 141 -7.53 9.93 3.52
C LEU A 141 -6.90 9.11 2.39
N ASP A 142 -5.58 9.15 2.25
CA ASP A 142 -4.85 8.28 1.34
C ASP A 142 -5.01 6.80 1.74
N ALA A 143 -4.89 6.48 3.03
CA ALA A 143 -5.17 5.14 3.55
C ALA A 143 -6.63 4.70 3.32
N VAL A 144 -7.60 5.61 3.47
CA VAL A 144 -9.00 5.36 3.11
C VAL A 144 -9.13 4.94 1.65
N SER A 145 -8.43 5.62 0.72
CA SER A 145 -8.51 5.27 -0.70
C SER A 145 -7.91 3.89 -1.02
N TYR A 146 -6.89 3.42 -0.26
CA TYR A 146 -6.39 2.05 -0.36
C TYR A 146 -7.44 1.03 0.09
N ASN A 147 -8.08 1.27 1.25
CA ASN A 147 -9.11 0.38 1.77
C ASN A 147 -10.32 0.32 0.82
N LEU A 148 -10.77 1.48 0.35
CA LEU A 148 -11.89 1.55 -0.59
C LEU A 148 -11.57 0.83 -1.91
N ALA A 149 -10.39 1.01 -2.46
CA ALA A 149 -9.97 0.32 -3.67
C ALA A 149 -9.82 -1.19 -3.47
N GLY A 150 -9.32 -1.62 -2.30
CA GLY A 150 -9.20 -3.04 -1.96
C GLY A 150 -10.54 -3.76 -1.88
N ILE A 151 -11.61 -3.06 -1.50
CA ILE A 151 -12.98 -3.59 -1.47
C ILE A 151 -13.65 -3.44 -2.83
N ALA A 152 -13.67 -2.21 -3.36
CA ALA A 152 -14.45 -1.87 -4.56
C ALA A 152 -13.76 -2.34 -5.85
N GLY A 153 -12.44 -2.45 -5.90
CA GLY A 153 -11.71 -2.88 -7.10
C GLY A 153 -12.10 -4.29 -7.56
N PRO A 154 -11.93 -5.31 -6.70
CA PRO A 154 -12.38 -6.68 -7.00
C PRO A 154 -13.88 -6.78 -7.29
N ALA A 155 -14.71 -6.08 -6.51
CA ALA A 155 -16.16 -6.08 -6.70
C ALA A 155 -16.54 -5.48 -8.07
N LEU A 156 -15.94 -4.35 -8.44
CA LEU A 156 -16.17 -3.72 -9.74
C LEU A 156 -15.69 -4.61 -10.89
N ALA A 157 -14.50 -5.23 -10.75
CA ALA A 157 -13.98 -6.16 -11.74
C ALA A 157 -14.93 -7.33 -12.00
N SER A 158 -15.43 -7.95 -10.92
CA SER A 158 -16.38 -9.07 -11.01
C SER A 158 -17.74 -8.65 -11.58
N ALA A 159 -18.27 -7.50 -11.14
CA ALA A 159 -19.55 -6.98 -11.63
C ALA A 159 -19.48 -6.63 -13.12
N LEU A 160 -18.42 -5.96 -13.56
CA LEU A 160 -18.22 -5.64 -14.97
C LEU A 160 -18.06 -6.91 -15.82
N ALA A 161 -17.27 -7.89 -15.36
CA ALA A 161 -17.09 -9.14 -16.08
C ALA A 161 -18.42 -9.93 -16.21
N ALA A 162 -19.26 -9.91 -15.17
CA ALA A 162 -20.56 -10.61 -15.17
C ALA A 162 -21.62 -9.92 -16.04
N THR A 163 -21.57 -8.59 -16.18
CA THR A 163 -22.57 -7.80 -16.88
C THR A 163 -22.20 -7.45 -18.33
N THR A 164 -20.90 -7.56 -18.68
CA THR A 164 -20.40 -7.21 -20.02
C THR A 164 -19.56 -8.34 -20.60
N ASP A 165 -18.24 -8.20 -20.55
CA ASP A 165 -17.21 -9.15 -21.01
C ASP A 165 -15.98 -8.99 -20.13
N SER A 166 -15.29 -10.09 -19.84
CA SER A 166 -14.10 -10.06 -18.98
C SER A 166 -12.97 -9.21 -19.56
N GLY A 167 -12.84 -9.14 -20.88
CA GLY A 167 -11.89 -8.26 -21.55
C GLY A 167 -12.27 -6.79 -21.41
N LEU A 168 -13.56 -6.45 -21.55
CA LEU A 168 -14.05 -5.08 -21.31
C LEU A 168 -13.88 -4.66 -19.85
N ALA A 169 -14.10 -5.57 -18.90
CA ALA A 169 -13.86 -5.31 -17.49
C ALA A 169 -12.38 -4.92 -17.21
N LEU A 170 -11.43 -5.70 -17.75
CA LEU A 170 -10.00 -5.39 -17.61
C LEU A 170 -9.60 -4.10 -18.35
N ALA A 171 -10.16 -3.89 -19.56
CA ALA A 171 -9.92 -2.68 -20.36
C ALA A 171 -10.45 -1.42 -19.64
N ALA A 172 -11.62 -1.49 -19.00
CA ALA A 172 -12.20 -0.38 -18.22
C ALA A 172 -11.30 -0.01 -17.03
N LEU A 173 -10.76 -1.01 -16.32
CA LEU A 173 -9.78 -0.79 -15.25
C LEU A 173 -8.48 -0.17 -15.80
N GLY A 174 -8.01 -0.65 -16.96
CA GLY A 174 -6.88 -0.04 -17.66
C GLY A 174 -7.14 1.42 -18.03
N ALA A 175 -8.32 1.72 -18.57
CA ALA A 175 -8.75 3.09 -18.90
C ALA A 175 -8.82 3.99 -17.66
N ALA A 176 -9.27 3.46 -16.51
CA ALA A 176 -9.27 4.20 -15.24
C ALA A 176 -7.84 4.57 -14.80
N ALA A 177 -6.86 3.65 -14.98
CA ALA A 177 -5.45 3.95 -14.69
C ALA A 177 -4.87 5.00 -15.66
N VAL A 178 -5.20 4.92 -16.97
CA VAL A 178 -4.82 5.93 -17.96
C VAL A 178 -5.40 7.29 -17.59
N LEU A 179 -6.70 7.36 -17.27
CA LEU A 179 -7.34 8.60 -16.83
C LEU A 179 -6.66 9.17 -15.58
N GLY A 180 -6.36 8.31 -14.59
CA GLY A 180 -5.58 8.71 -13.42
C GLY A 180 -4.21 9.30 -13.79
N GLY A 181 -3.53 8.70 -14.77
CA GLY A 181 -2.26 9.21 -15.32
C GLY A 181 -2.40 10.58 -15.96
N LEU A 182 -3.44 10.80 -16.75
CA LEU A 182 -3.72 12.11 -17.34
C LEU A 182 -4.05 13.17 -16.28
N LEU A 183 -4.81 12.80 -15.26
CA LEU A 183 -5.16 13.71 -14.16
C LEU A 183 -3.95 14.11 -13.30
N VAL A 184 -2.89 13.26 -13.21
CA VAL A 184 -1.63 13.62 -12.53
C VAL A 184 -0.99 14.87 -13.16
N LEU A 185 -1.14 15.07 -14.47
CA LEU A 185 -0.60 16.24 -15.18
C LEU A 185 -1.16 17.56 -14.64
N ALA A 186 -2.38 17.52 -14.10
CA ALA A 186 -3.02 18.70 -13.50
C ALA A 186 -2.57 18.98 -12.05
N LEU A 187 -1.77 18.09 -11.42
CA LEU A 187 -1.24 18.33 -10.08
C LEU A 187 -0.06 19.30 -10.14
N PRO A 188 -0.01 20.33 -9.27
CA PRO A 188 1.06 21.34 -9.26
C PRO A 188 2.31 20.83 -8.55
N LEU A 189 2.90 19.77 -9.08
CA LEU A 189 4.15 19.22 -8.56
C LEU A 189 5.31 20.12 -8.93
N ARG A 190 6.05 20.58 -7.93
CA ARG A 190 7.25 21.41 -8.15
C ARG A 190 8.39 20.58 -8.74
N PRO A 191 9.14 21.12 -9.71
CA PRO A 191 10.38 20.51 -10.14
C PRO A 191 11.34 20.39 -8.95
N ARG A 192 12.03 19.26 -8.79
CA ARG A 192 13.07 19.14 -7.75
C ARG A 192 14.34 19.88 -8.18
N SER A 193 14.87 20.69 -7.25
CA SER A 193 16.19 21.30 -7.37
C SER A 193 17.24 20.18 -7.37
N GLY A 194 17.97 20.00 -8.47
CA GLY A 194 18.95 18.90 -8.63
C GLY A 194 18.46 17.72 -9.48
N GLY A 195 17.23 17.78 -10.02
CA GLY A 195 16.74 16.78 -10.97
C GLY A 195 17.51 16.81 -12.29
N GLY A 196 17.67 15.63 -12.91
CA GLY A 196 18.40 15.46 -14.18
C GLY A 196 19.78 14.80 -14.04
N ARG A 197 20.21 14.49 -12.81
CA ARG A 197 21.46 13.75 -12.60
C ARG A 197 21.28 12.27 -12.96
N ALA A 198 22.25 11.69 -13.66
CA ALA A 198 22.26 10.27 -14.02
C ALA A 198 22.14 9.36 -12.78
N LEU A 199 21.41 8.27 -12.92
CA LEU A 199 21.26 7.25 -11.89
C LEU A 199 22.59 6.56 -11.65
N ARG A 200 23.10 6.57 -10.43
CA ARG A 200 24.32 5.84 -10.05
C ARG A 200 23.95 4.57 -9.31
N PRO A 201 24.75 3.49 -9.39
CA PRO A 201 24.49 2.26 -8.61
C PRO A 201 24.35 2.50 -7.11
N ALA A 202 25.14 3.44 -6.54
CA ALA A 202 25.03 3.84 -5.13
C ALA A 202 23.64 4.41 -4.77
N ASP A 203 22.92 4.96 -5.71
CA ASP A 203 21.62 5.58 -5.48
C ASP A 203 20.51 4.52 -5.35
N LEU A 204 20.70 3.37 -5.98
CA LEU A 204 19.76 2.24 -5.86
C LEU A 204 19.77 1.66 -4.44
N GLY A 205 20.93 1.69 -3.78
CA GLY A 205 21.09 1.28 -2.40
C GLY A 205 20.75 2.34 -1.35
N ALA A 206 20.60 3.61 -1.74
CA ALA A 206 20.47 4.72 -0.79
C ALA A 206 19.26 4.57 0.14
N ALA A 207 18.07 4.28 -0.41
CA ALA A 207 16.90 4.07 0.40
C ALA A 207 16.94 2.77 1.20
N ALA A 208 17.51 1.70 0.65
CA ALA A 208 17.73 0.47 1.40
C ALA A 208 18.65 0.73 2.60
N ALA A 209 19.73 1.49 2.42
CA ALA A 209 20.60 1.90 3.50
C ALA A 209 19.87 2.74 4.56
N LEU A 210 18.98 3.67 4.15
CA LEU A 210 18.14 4.44 5.07
C LEU A 210 17.19 3.54 5.85
N LEU A 211 16.50 2.62 5.18
CA LEU A 211 15.57 1.67 5.80
C LEU A 211 16.25 0.69 6.76
N LEU A 212 17.56 0.50 6.63
CA LEU A 212 18.36 -0.36 7.52
C LEU A 212 19.04 0.42 8.66
N ARG A 213 19.44 1.68 8.43
CA ARG A 213 20.31 2.43 9.33
C ARG A 213 19.60 3.53 10.11
N ASP A 214 18.60 4.21 9.53
CA ASP A 214 17.86 5.27 10.22
C ASP A 214 16.85 4.66 11.20
N PRO A 215 16.97 4.86 12.52
CA PRO A 215 16.16 4.14 13.50
C PRO A 215 14.65 4.30 13.31
N PRO A 216 14.07 5.50 13.08
CA PRO A 216 12.65 5.66 12.83
C PRO A 216 12.18 4.95 11.56
N LEU A 217 12.89 5.11 10.43
CA LEU A 217 12.53 4.45 9.17
C LEU A 217 12.68 2.93 9.25
N ARG A 218 13.74 2.47 9.89
CA ARG A 218 13.98 1.05 10.16
C ARG A 218 12.86 0.45 10.99
N SER A 219 12.49 1.09 12.10
CA SER A 219 11.39 0.66 12.96
C SER A 219 10.07 0.58 12.17
N LEU A 220 9.67 1.67 11.51
CA LEU A 220 8.43 1.74 10.73
C LEU A 220 8.38 0.66 9.65
N THR A 221 9.49 0.45 8.94
CA THR A 221 9.53 -0.47 7.81
C THR A 221 9.47 -1.92 8.26
N TRP A 222 10.35 -2.33 9.18
CA TRP A 222 10.42 -3.73 9.59
C TRP A 222 9.25 -4.16 10.47
N ALA A 223 8.77 -3.27 11.37
CA ALA A 223 7.56 -3.56 12.14
C ALA A 223 6.33 -3.72 11.23
N SER A 224 6.15 -2.79 10.26
CA SER A 224 5.01 -2.90 9.36
C SER A 224 5.11 -4.09 8.39
N ALA A 225 6.31 -4.45 7.95
CA ALA A 225 6.52 -5.62 7.09
C ALA A 225 6.25 -6.92 7.86
N ALA A 226 6.80 -7.06 9.07
CA ALA A 226 6.55 -8.20 9.93
C ALA A 226 5.05 -8.36 10.25
N GLY A 227 4.36 -7.27 10.66
CA GLY A 227 2.92 -7.30 10.88
C GLY A 227 2.14 -7.69 9.63
N GLN A 228 2.62 -7.28 8.45
CA GLN A 228 1.99 -7.64 7.19
C GLN A 228 2.13 -9.13 6.84
N ALA A 229 3.17 -9.81 7.32
CA ALA A 229 3.26 -11.28 7.21
C ALA A 229 2.09 -11.95 7.96
N GLY A 230 1.78 -11.48 9.17
CA GLY A 230 0.61 -11.97 9.92
C GLY A 230 -0.70 -11.72 9.19
N THR A 231 -0.96 -10.47 8.78
CA THR A 231 -2.22 -10.15 8.08
C THR A 231 -2.33 -10.80 6.70
N GLY A 232 -1.21 -11.04 6.03
CA GLY A 232 -1.17 -11.79 4.76
C GLY A 232 -1.63 -13.25 4.88
N ALA A 233 -1.52 -13.85 6.07
CA ALA A 233 -2.02 -15.20 6.36
C ALA A 233 -3.56 -15.26 6.52
N LEU A 234 -4.22 -14.12 6.80
CA LEU A 234 -5.64 -14.08 7.16
C LEU A 234 -6.58 -14.69 6.11
N PRO A 235 -6.38 -14.54 4.78
CA PRO A 235 -7.25 -15.21 3.81
C PRO A 235 -7.32 -16.72 4.03
N VAL A 236 -6.19 -17.38 4.28
CA VAL A 236 -6.13 -18.82 4.56
C VAL A 236 -6.81 -19.13 5.92
N VAL A 237 -6.52 -18.34 6.94
CA VAL A 237 -7.14 -18.48 8.26
C VAL A 237 -8.66 -18.33 8.20
N CYS A 238 -9.17 -17.38 7.39
CA CYS A 238 -10.61 -17.16 7.24
C CYS A 238 -11.33 -18.35 6.59
N VAL A 239 -10.70 -19.01 5.61
CA VAL A 239 -11.24 -20.24 5.02
C VAL A 239 -11.35 -21.34 6.08
N LEU A 240 -10.31 -21.59 6.85
CA LEU A 240 -10.31 -22.59 7.89
C LEU A 240 -11.26 -22.26 9.07
N LEU A 241 -11.46 -20.97 9.36
CA LEU A 241 -12.46 -20.54 10.35
C LEU A 241 -13.90 -20.71 9.83
N ALA A 242 -14.14 -20.52 8.53
CA ALA A 242 -15.43 -20.77 7.91
C ALA A 242 -15.84 -22.25 8.05
N ASP A 243 -14.90 -23.16 7.85
CA ASP A 243 -15.11 -24.60 8.07
C ASP A 243 -15.39 -24.90 9.55
N ARG A 244 -14.63 -24.29 10.48
CA ARG A 244 -14.84 -24.46 11.93
C ARG A 244 -16.24 -24.02 12.39
N TYR A 245 -16.78 -22.94 11.81
CA TYR A 245 -18.12 -22.43 12.15
C TYR A 245 -19.22 -23.04 11.27
N ALA A 246 -18.91 -24.02 10.42
CA ALA A 246 -19.83 -24.61 9.43
C ALA A 246 -20.61 -23.55 8.62
N THR A 247 -19.90 -22.46 8.26
CA THR A 247 -20.49 -21.29 7.61
C THR A 247 -19.63 -20.89 6.40
N PRO A 248 -19.85 -21.48 5.19
CA PRO A 248 -18.94 -21.30 4.03
C PRO A 248 -18.74 -19.85 3.62
N TRP A 249 -19.77 -19.01 3.71
CA TRP A 249 -19.68 -17.58 3.38
C TRP A 249 -18.87 -16.76 4.39
N ALA A 250 -18.58 -17.32 5.59
CA ALA A 250 -17.82 -16.60 6.61
C ALA A 250 -16.39 -16.26 6.18
N ALA A 251 -15.77 -17.04 5.29
CA ALA A 251 -14.42 -16.75 4.80
C ALA A 251 -14.32 -15.36 4.18
N GLY A 252 -15.17 -15.05 3.22
CA GLY A 252 -15.26 -13.73 2.61
C GLY A 252 -15.80 -12.68 3.57
N GLY A 253 -16.78 -13.05 4.40
CA GLY A 253 -17.39 -12.16 5.38
C GLY A 253 -16.40 -11.64 6.42
N LEU A 254 -15.53 -12.48 6.99
CA LEU A 254 -14.51 -12.09 7.98
C LEU A 254 -13.52 -11.09 7.36
N MET A 255 -13.07 -11.35 6.13
CA MET A 255 -12.20 -10.41 5.40
C MET A 255 -12.90 -9.08 5.12
N THR A 256 -14.19 -9.13 4.75
CA THR A 256 -15.01 -7.92 4.55
C THR A 256 -15.19 -7.16 5.86
N ALA A 257 -15.47 -7.82 6.98
CA ALA A 257 -15.57 -7.18 8.29
C ALA A 257 -14.27 -6.46 8.67
N MET A 258 -13.12 -7.10 8.44
CA MET A 258 -11.82 -6.47 8.66
C MET A 258 -11.59 -5.27 7.75
N ALA A 259 -11.95 -5.37 6.47
CA ALA A 259 -11.79 -4.28 5.51
C ALA A 259 -12.70 -3.08 5.86
N LEU A 260 -13.95 -3.32 6.24
CA LEU A 260 -14.88 -2.28 6.69
C LEU A 260 -14.40 -1.64 8.00
N GLY A 261 -13.90 -2.45 8.93
CA GLY A 261 -13.23 -1.95 10.13
C GLY A 261 -12.06 -1.03 9.79
N SER A 262 -11.18 -1.46 8.88
CA SER A 262 -10.01 -0.67 8.45
C SER A 262 -10.42 0.66 7.80
N LEU A 263 -11.48 0.64 6.99
CA LEU A 263 -12.07 1.84 6.42
C LEU A 263 -12.59 2.79 7.51
N ALA A 264 -13.37 2.26 8.46
CA ALA A 264 -13.90 3.04 9.59
C ALA A 264 -12.76 3.62 10.44
N GLY A 265 -11.77 2.83 10.81
CA GLY A 265 -10.60 3.27 11.56
C GLY A 265 -9.80 4.36 10.84
N SER A 266 -9.61 4.23 9.52
CA SER A 266 -8.96 5.24 8.69
C SER A 266 -9.75 6.56 8.66
N LEU A 267 -11.09 6.50 8.57
CA LEU A 267 -11.96 7.67 8.57
C LEU A 267 -11.93 8.39 9.93
N VAL A 268 -12.03 7.64 11.03
CA VAL A 268 -11.93 8.19 12.40
C VAL A 268 -10.57 8.87 12.59
N TYR A 269 -9.49 8.23 12.17
CA TYR A 269 -8.15 8.80 12.25
C TYR A 269 -7.97 10.03 11.34
N ALA A 270 -8.62 10.05 10.17
CA ALA A 270 -8.62 11.22 9.28
C ALA A 270 -9.35 12.42 9.92
N TRP A 271 -10.41 12.14 10.66
CA TRP A 271 -11.18 13.19 11.36
C TRP A 271 -10.40 13.78 12.54
N ARG A 272 -9.79 12.92 13.35
CA ARG A 272 -9.01 13.34 14.53
C ARG A 272 -7.67 12.58 14.59
N PRO A 273 -6.63 13.04 13.88
CA PRO A 273 -5.34 12.37 13.91
C PRO A 273 -4.68 12.47 15.30
N TRP A 274 -4.34 11.32 15.88
CA TRP A 274 -3.58 11.25 17.13
C TRP A 274 -2.19 10.65 16.89
N GLY A 275 -1.25 10.89 17.82
CA GLY A 275 0.09 10.29 17.75
C GLY A 275 0.97 10.80 16.60
N VAL A 276 0.57 11.86 15.89
CA VAL A 276 1.26 12.42 14.72
C VAL A 276 2.69 12.84 15.01
N ARG A 277 3.00 13.19 16.27
CA ARG A 277 4.36 13.58 16.69
C ARG A 277 5.32 12.39 16.76
N ARG A 278 4.82 11.17 16.97
CA ARG A 278 5.59 9.93 17.10
C ARG A 278 4.92 8.78 16.33
N PRO A 279 4.91 8.85 15.00
CA PRO A 279 4.19 7.87 14.17
C PRO A 279 4.69 6.43 14.39
N GLU A 280 5.96 6.24 14.74
CA GLU A 280 6.54 4.94 15.07
C GLU A 280 5.90 4.29 16.30
N ARG A 281 5.53 5.09 17.31
CA ARG A 281 4.78 4.59 18.48
C ARG A 281 3.35 4.23 18.11
N THR A 282 2.71 5.07 17.29
CA THR A 282 1.35 4.79 16.80
C THR A 282 1.31 3.48 16.05
N VAL A 283 2.28 3.22 15.16
CA VAL A 283 2.40 1.95 14.43
C VAL A 283 2.54 0.77 15.40
N ALA A 284 3.44 0.86 16.39
CA ALA A 284 3.64 -0.22 17.35
C ALA A 284 2.39 -0.50 18.20
N VAL A 285 1.71 0.55 18.70
CA VAL A 285 0.47 0.42 19.47
C VAL A 285 -0.65 -0.18 18.61
N MET A 286 -0.79 0.26 17.38
CA MET A 286 -1.85 -0.24 16.48
C MET A 286 -1.58 -1.67 16.01
N LEU A 287 -0.32 -2.11 15.88
CA LEU A 287 0.02 -3.52 15.67
C LEU A 287 -0.47 -4.38 16.85
N LEU A 288 -0.14 -4.01 18.07
CA LEU A 288 -0.64 -4.71 19.27
C LEU A 288 -2.17 -4.73 19.31
N ALA A 289 -2.79 -3.56 19.09
CA ALA A 289 -4.24 -3.41 19.10
C ALA A 289 -4.92 -4.24 17.99
N THR A 290 -4.26 -4.50 16.86
CA THR A 290 -4.74 -5.43 15.83
C THR A 290 -4.66 -6.88 16.30
N GLY A 291 -3.60 -7.24 17.01
CA GLY A 291 -3.40 -8.61 17.50
C GLY A 291 -4.37 -9.03 18.59
N VAL A 292 -4.76 -8.12 19.50
CA VAL A 292 -5.61 -8.41 20.66
C VAL A 292 -6.98 -9.02 20.26
N PRO A 293 -7.79 -8.39 19.40
CA PRO A 293 -9.07 -8.97 19.01
C PRO A 293 -8.89 -10.25 18.17
N LEU A 294 -7.82 -10.39 17.39
CA LEU A 294 -7.54 -11.65 16.68
C LEU A 294 -7.20 -12.78 17.65
N ALA A 295 -6.51 -12.49 18.75
CA ALA A 295 -6.25 -13.48 19.81
C ALA A 295 -7.53 -13.90 20.54
N ALA A 296 -8.60 -13.11 20.52
CA ALA A 296 -9.88 -13.45 21.12
C ALA A 296 -10.76 -14.36 20.23
N VAL A 297 -10.47 -14.47 18.93
CA VAL A 297 -11.27 -15.29 17.99
C VAL A 297 -11.43 -16.75 18.41
N PRO A 298 -10.42 -17.46 18.97
CA PRO A 298 -10.58 -18.83 19.44
C PRO A 298 -11.66 -19.01 20.51
N ALA A 299 -11.87 -18.01 21.35
CA ALA A 299 -12.89 -18.01 22.42
C ALA A 299 -14.27 -17.58 21.89
N ALA A 300 -14.43 -17.24 20.62
CA ALA A 300 -15.70 -16.87 20.04
C ALA A 300 -16.63 -18.11 19.92
N PRO A 301 -17.79 -18.13 20.61
CA PRO A 301 -18.72 -19.27 20.58
C PRO A 301 -19.41 -19.41 19.21
N GLY A 302 -19.38 -18.36 18.38
CA GLY A 302 -20.01 -18.35 17.06
C GLY A 302 -19.40 -17.33 16.13
N VAL A 303 -19.78 -17.44 14.86
CA VAL A 303 -19.26 -16.62 13.77
C VAL A 303 -19.51 -15.12 13.97
N ALA A 304 -20.61 -14.72 14.60
CA ALA A 304 -20.96 -13.32 14.84
C ALA A 304 -19.90 -12.59 15.69
N LEU A 305 -19.43 -13.23 16.78
CA LEU A 305 -18.36 -12.63 17.58
C LEU A 305 -17.03 -12.60 16.84
N ALA A 306 -16.75 -13.61 16.02
CA ALA A 306 -15.57 -13.60 15.15
C ALA A 306 -15.61 -12.42 14.17
N PHE A 307 -16.77 -12.09 13.57
CA PHE A 307 -16.94 -10.87 12.76
C PHE A 307 -16.61 -9.60 13.55
N GLY A 308 -17.11 -9.50 14.79
CA GLY A 308 -16.80 -8.37 15.67
C GLY A 308 -15.29 -8.23 15.93
N CYS A 309 -14.61 -9.35 16.21
CA CYS A 309 -13.16 -9.38 16.42
C CYS A 309 -12.39 -8.92 15.16
N PHE A 310 -12.77 -9.42 13.98
CA PHE A 310 -12.14 -9.02 12.71
C PHE A 310 -12.40 -7.55 12.38
N ALA A 311 -13.63 -7.05 12.59
CA ALA A 311 -13.95 -5.64 12.40
C ALA A 311 -13.12 -4.75 13.33
N LEU A 312 -12.99 -5.13 14.62
CA LEU A 312 -12.19 -4.40 15.60
C LEU A 312 -10.69 -4.43 15.25
N ALA A 313 -10.15 -5.57 14.84
CA ALA A 313 -8.80 -5.68 14.34
C ALA A 313 -8.59 -4.77 13.13
N GLY A 314 -9.54 -4.77 12.21
CA GLY A 314 -9.58 -3.86 11.07
C GLY A 314 -9.52 -2.39 11.50
N CYS A 315 -10.32 -1.96 12.45
CA CYS A 315 -10.31 -0.57 12.95
C CYS A 315 -8.92 -0.10 13.40
N CYS A 316 -8.07 -1.01 13.84
CA CYS A 316 -6.70 -0.69 14.24
C CYS A 316 -5.75 -0.60 13.04
N THR A 317 -6.00 -1.35 11.95
CA THR A 317 -5.12 -1.34 10.76
C THR A 317 -5.20 -0.04 9.98
N GLY A 318 -6.33 0.67 9.99
CA GLY A 318 -6.51 1.95 9.34
C GLY A 318 -5.55 3.03 9.86
N PRO A 319 -5.60 3.37 11.16
CA PRO A 319 -4.66 4.29 11.79
C PRO A 319 -3.19 3.84 11.68
N LEU A 320 -2.92 2.54 11.78
CA LEU A 320 -1.60 1.95 11.58
C LEU A 320 -1.03 2.36 10.22
N PHE A 321 -1.80 2.14 9.17
CA PHE A 321 -1.36 2.43 7.80
C PHE A 321 -1.17 3.93 7.56
N ALA A 322 -2.10 4.76 8.04
CA ALA A 322 -2.00 6.20 7.95
C ALA A 322 -0.76 6.75 8.70
N ALA A 323 -0.50 6.26 9.91
CA ALA A 323 0.68 6.64 10.69
C ALA A 323 2.00 6.17 10.02
N LEU A 324 2.00 4.98 9.42
CA LEU A 324 3.13 4.47 8.64
C LEU A 324 3.48 5.41 7.48
N LEU A 325 2.48 5.82 6.70
CA LEU A 325 2.67 6.72 5.55
C LEU A 325 3.17 8.10 6.00
N ALA A 326 2.54 8.66 7.04
CA ALA A 326 2.94 9.94 7.63
C ALA A 326 4.37 9.88 8.21
N GLY A 327 4.74 8.76 8.84
CA GLY A 327 6.08 8.53 9.36
C GLY A 327 7.14 8.45 8.26
N ARG A 328 6.85 7.75 7.18
CA ARG A 328 7.75 7.71 6.01
C ARG A 328 7.95 9.09 5.41
N ASP A 329 6.89 9.88 5.25
CA ASP A 329 7.01 11.25 4.75
C ASP A 329 7.86 12.14 5.66
N ARG A 330 7.69 12.00 6.97
CA ARG A 330 8.40 12.79 7.97
C ARG A 330 9.90 12.51 8.04
N TYR A 331 10.28 11.23 7.94
CA TYR A 331 11.67 10.80 8.18
C TYR A 331 12.45 10.57 6.88
N ALA A 332 11.79 10.36 5.74
CA ALA A 332 12.47 10.18 4.47
C ALA A 332 13.03 11.51 3.96
N PRO A 333 14.35 11.57 3.61
CA PRO A 333 14.92 12.71 2.92
C PRO A 333 14.19 12.96 1.61
N GLU A 334 14.07 14.23 1.22
CA GLU A 334 13.38 14.59 -0.03
C GLU A 334 13.98 13.90 -1.26
N ALA A 335 15.31 13.75 -1.29
CA ALA A 335 16.05 13.11 -2.39
C ALA A 335 15.82 11.60 -2.53
N ALA A 336 15.27 10.92 -1.50
CA ALA A 336 15.02 9.48 -1.49
C ALA A 336 13.58 9.12 -1.09
N ARG A 337 12.68 10.12 -1.04
CA ARG A 337 11.32 9.94 -0.51
C ARG A 337 10.54 8.91 -1.31
N THR A 338 10.49 9.04 -2.63
CA THR A 338 9.74 8.11 -3.48
C THR A 338 10.32 6.69 -3.37
N GLN A 339 11.64 6.57 -3.33
CA GLN A 339 12.33 5.30 -3.18
C GLN A 339 11.99 4.62 -1.83
N VAL A 340 11.94 5.38 -0.72
CA VAL A 340 11.51 4.86 0.60
C VAL A 340 10.06 4.35 0.55
N PHE A 341 9.16 5.08 -0.10
CA PHE A 341 7.76 4.68 -0.23
C PHE A 341 7.58 3.44 -1.10
N THR A 342 8.22 3.38 -2.26
CA THR A 342 8.12 2.25 -3.20
C THR A 342 8.73 0.99 -2.62
N LEU A 343 9.95 1.09 -2.06
CA LEU A 343 10.61 -0.05 -1.40
C LEU A 343 9.80 -0.56 -0.22
N GLY A 344 9.32 0.35 0.61
CA GLY A 344 8.52 -0.02 1.78
C GLY A 344 7.18 -0.65 1.43
N ALA A 345 6.54 -0.25 0.31
CA ALA A 345 5.31 -0.88 -0.17
C ALA A 345 5.60 -2.28 -0.71
N SER A 346 6.66 -2.44 -1.52
CA SER A 346 7.06 -3.74 -2.07
C SER A 346 7.47 -4.73 -0.98
N LEU A 347 8.22 -4.29 0.02
CA LEU A 347 8.60 -5.12 1.16
C LEU A 347 7.37 -5.64 1.91
N LYS A 348 6.39 -4.79 2.18
CA LYS A 348 5.12 -5.20 2.79
C LYS A 348 4.39 -6.27 1.97
N SER A 349 4.32 -6.09 0.65
CA SER A 349 3.68 -7.07 -0.25
C SER A 349 4.40 -8.41 -0.25
N THR A 350 5.74 -8.40 -0.24
CA THR A 350 6.55 -9.62 -0.15
C THR A 350 6.31 -10.36 1.16
N PHE A 351 6.29 -9.64 2.29
CA PHE A 351 6.01 -10.25 3.59
C PHE A 351 4.57 -10.79 3.69
N ALA A 352 3.58 -10.09 3.09
CA ALA A 352 2.21 -10.59 3.02
C ALA A 352 2.13 -11.89 2.24
N ALA A 353 2.78 -11.97 1.08
CA ALA A 353 2.84 -13.18 0.27
C ALA A 353 3.54 -14.33 1.02
N GLY A 354 4.65 -14.05 1.72
CA GLY A 354 5.32 -15.02 2.57
C GLY A 354 4.44 -15.54 3.69
N GLY A 355 3.68 -14.67 4.35
CA GLY A 355 2.72 -15.05 5.39
C GLY A 355 1.58 -15.93 4.87
N ALA A 356 1.03 -15.59 3.71
CA ALA A 356 0.01 -16.40 3.04
C ALA A 356 0.53 -17.81 2.67
N ALA A 357 1.73 -17.88 2.09
CA ALA A 357 2.38 -19.14 1.73
C ALA A 357 2.64 -19.99 2.97
N LEU A 358 3.18 -19.39 4.04
CA LEU A 358 3.46 -20.12 5.28
C LEU A 358 2.16 -20.64 5.92
N ALA A 359 1.08 -19.84 5.95
CA ALA A 359 -0.21 -20.29 6.43
C ALA A 359 -0.78 -21.44 5.60
N GLY A 360 -0.60 -21.40 4.28
CA GLY A 360 -1.00 -22.50 3.39
C GLY A 360 -0.26 -23.80 3.69
N VAL A 361 1.06 -23.75 3.91
CA VAL A 361 1.86 -24.92 4.31
C VAL A 361 1.46 -25.44 5.68
N CYS A 362 1.18 -24.55 6.62
CA CYS A 362 0.83 -24.87 8.01
C CYS A 362 -0.68 -25.08 8.24
N GLN A 363 -1.52 -25.20 7.20
CA GLN A 363 -2.97 -25.31 7.32
C GLN A 363 -3.44 -26.48 8.21
N THR A 364 -2.68 -27.59 8.25
CA THR A 364 -2.94 -28.75 9.10
C THR A 364 -2.86 -28.46 10.60
N ALA A 365 -2.23 -27.35 11.00
CA ALA A 365 -2.19 -26.92 12.40
C ALA A 365 -3.56 -26.46 12.93
N GLY A 366 -4.51 -26.20 12.02
CA GLY A 366 -5.88 -25.79 12.33
C GLY A 366 -6.05 -24.28 12.54
N PRO A 367 -7.31 -23.79 12.45
CA PRO A 367 -7.62 -22.36 12.43
C PRO A 367 -7.23 -21.63 13.71
N VAL A 368 -7.40 -22.29 14.87
CA VAL A 368 -7.09 -21.68 16.18
C VAL A 368 -5.62 -21.36 16.32
N ARG A 369 -4.74 -22.31 16.00
CA ARG A 369 -3.28 -22.09 16.09
C ARG A 369 -2.82 -21.04 15.09
N LEU A 370 -3.38 -21.03 13.88
CA LEU A 370 -3.01 -20.06 12.86
C LEU A 370 -3.47 -18.64 13.21
N VAL A 371 -4.69 -18.44 13.72
CA VAL A 371 -5.12 -17.09 14.13
C VAL A 371 -4.32 -16.58 15.34
N LEU A 372 -3.96 -17.44 16.27
CA LEU A 372 -3.07 -17.09 17.39
C LEU A 372 -1.65 -16.77 16.89
N ALA A 373 -1.15 -17.50 15.90
CA ALA A 373 0.14 -17.18 15.26
C ALA A 373 0.11 -15.80 14.57
N VAL A 374 -1.01 -15.45 13.91
CA VAL A 374 -1.20 -14.10 13.36
C VAL A 374 -1.17 -13.04 14.46
N ALA A 375 -1.91 -13.27 15.56
CA ALA A 375 -1.93 -12.36 16.71
C ALA A 375 -0.54 -12.20 17.35
N ALA A 376 0.17 -13.30 17.55
CA ALA A 376 1.55 -13.30 18.05
C ALA A 376 2.50 -12.56 17.09
N CYS A 377 2.33 -12.73 15.79
CA CYS A 377 3.09 -12.01 14.78
C CYS A 377 2.90 -10.48 14.90
N GLN A 378 1.68 -9.99 15.18
CA GLN A 378 1.44 -8.58 15.43
C GLN A 378 2.16 -8.08 16.68
N ALA A 379 2.13 -8.85 17.77
CA ALA A 379 2.85 -8.50 19.00
C ALA A 379 4.37 -8.47 18.81
N LEU A 380 4.91 -9.49 18.13
CA LEU A 380 6.35 -9.54 17.79
C LEU A 380 6.76 -8.39 16.86
N ALA A 381 5.92 -8.04 15.89
CA ALA A 381 6.15 -6.90 15.00
C ALA A 381 6.19 -5.57 15.78
N ALA A 382 5.29 -5.38 16.74
CA ALA A 382 5.29 -4.21 17.63
C ALA A 382 6.54 -4.17 18.51
N ALA A 383 6.93 -5.29 19.11
CA ALA A 383 8.13 -5.42 19.91
C ALA A 383 9.39 -5.12 19.06
N LEU A 384 9.48 -5.70 17.86
CA LEU A 384 10.54 -5.43 16.90
C LEU A 384 10.66 -3.92 16.61
N GLY A 385 9.52 -3.26 16.34
CA GLY A 385 9.50 -1.81 16.09
C GLY A 385 10.07 -1.01 17.26
N THR A 386 9.70 -1.36 18.51
CA THR A 386 10.18 -0.66 19.70
C THR A 386 11.67 -0.90 19.96
N VAL A 387 12.16 -2.12 19.74
CA VAL A 387 13.59 -2.47 19.88
C VAL A 387 14.43 -1.73 18.84
N LEU A 388 13.97 -1.70 17.58
CA LEU A 388 14.68 -1.04 16.51
C LEU A 388 14.78 0.49 16.69
N LEU A 389 13.90 1.10 17.47
CA LEU A 389 13.99 2.52 17.85
C LEU A 389 15.09 2.81 18.87
N ARG A 390 15.51 1.84 19.68
CA ARG A 390 16.45 2.04 20.78
C ARG A 390 17.95 2.09 20.37
N GLY A 391 18.25 2.07 19.06
CA GLY A 391 19.62 2.11 18.57
C GLY A 391 20.33 3.45 18.83
N PRO A 392 21.68 3.49 18.89
CA PRO A 392 22.48 4.63 19.36
C PRO A 392 22.37 5.92 18.52
N ALA A 393 21.82 5.88 17.32
CA ALA A 393 21.68 7.04 16.44
C ALA A 393 20.48 7.97 16.75
N ALA A 394 19.65 7.65 17.73
CA ALA A 394 18.44 8.43 18.04
C ALA A 394 18.72 9.78 18.75
N ARG A 395 19.96 10.04 19.20
CA ARG A 395 20.32 11.24 20.00
C ARG A 395 20.79 12.44 19.20
N SER A 396 21.03 12.33 17.89
CA SER A 396 21.79 13.36 17.15
C SER A 396 20.98 14.26 16.21
N ARG A 397 19.64 14.27 16.23
CA ARG A 397 18.85 15.19 15.36
C ARG A 397 17.72 15.93 16.06
N ALA A 398 17.99 16.48 17.25
CA ALA A 398 17.35 17.71 17.66
C ALA A 398 18.12 18.84 16.97
N VAL A 399 17.71 19.24 15.76
CA VAL A 399 18.18 20.48 15.15
C VAL A 399 17.68 21.62 16.06
N PRO A 400 18.56 22.40 16.71
CA PRO A 400 18.14 23.62 17.37
C PRO A 400 17.59 24.55 16.26
N LEU A 401 16.37 24.98 16.40
CA LEU A 401 15.88 26.15 15.68
C LEU A 401 16.71 27.34 16.20
N SER A 402 17.86 27.60 15.58
CA SER A 402 18.60 28.82 15.76
C SER A 402 17.70 29.95 15.23
N GLY A 403 17.09 30.69 16.15
CA GLY A 403 16.46 31.95 15.87
C GLY A 403 17.48 32.90 15.25
N PRO A 404 17.02 33.87 14.44
CA PRO A 404 17.91 34.87 13.86
C PRO A 404 18.56 35.65 15.00
N ALA A 405 19.90 35.60 15.06
CA ALA A 405 20.65 36.47 15.93
C ALA A 405 20.33 37.92 15.57
N SER A 406 19.71 38.63 16.50
CA SER A 406 19.56 40.07 16.48
C SER A 406 20.97 40.70 16.42
N ARG A 407 21.37 41.19 15.26
CA ARG A 407 22.49 42.14 15.18
C ARG A 407 21.98 43.46 15.74
N SER A 408 22.49 43.83 16.90
CA SER A 408 22.46 45.18 17.41
C SER A 408 23.28 46.09 16.48
N PRO A 409 22.80 47.24 16.08
CA PRO A 409 23.63 48.26 15.47
C PRO A 409 24.18 49.15 16.59
N ASP A 410 25.43 48.95 16.95
CA ASP A 410 26.18 49.96 17.71
C ASP A 410 27.62 49.96 17.24
N GLY A 411 28.10 51.13 16.73
CA GLY A 411 29.48 51.44 16.41
C GLY A 411 29.64 52.12 15.05
#